data_996d4d88ae947b9daca209b8db42b544
#
_entry.id   996d4d88ae947b9daca209b8db42b544
#
_cell.length_a   1.000
_cell.length_b   1.000
_cell.length_c   1.000
_cell.angle_alpha   90.00
_cell.angle_beta   90.00
_cell.angle_gamma   90.00
#
_symmetry.space_group_name_H-M   'P 1'
#
loop_
_entity.id
_entity.type
_entity.pdbx_description
1 polymer ?
#
loop_
_entity_poly.entity_id
_entity_poly.type
_entity_poly.pdbx_seq_one_letter_code
_entity_poly.pdbx_strand_id
1 'polypeptide(L)'
;MSIIKRIDSLGRIVLPKSVRKSLNIKNSDEVEIECSKDKIIISKYNVVEKNEMFLENIVQVLHNYLPNELYVVITDTNIVLNASNLDFKGLKLSSRYLMLLNNRKTFKESIAPSFNPFENYKNMYLKLSFPIIIDSTLYGSIAIVGKRESATMIKEIETLVEYSRDLIIKIMY
;
A
#
# COMPACT_ATOMS: atom_id res chain seq x y z
N MET A 1 21.40 1.39 -16.06
CA MET A 1 21.99 0.04 -16.26
C MET A 1 21.34 -0.56 -17.50
N SER A 2 22.12 -0.98 -18.50
CA SER A 2 21.59 -1.63 -19.72
C SER A 2 21.97 -3.10 -19.71
N ILE A 3 21.01 -3.98 -20.03
CA ILE A 3 21.23 -5.43 -20.07
C ILE A 3 20.64 -5.94 -21.38
N ILE A 4 21.43 -6.68 -22.15
CA ILE A 4 20.97 -7.30 -23.39
C ILE A 4 20.44 -8.70 -23.09
N LYS A 5 19.23 -9.01 -23.53
CA LYS A 5 18.61 -10.34 -23.43
C LYS A 5 18.01 -10.74 -24.78
N ARG A 6 18.00 -12.02 -25.04
CA ARG A 6 17.35 -12.59 -26.23
C ARG A 6 15.94 -13.04 -25.88
N ILE A 7 15.04 -12.87 -26.82
CA ILE A 7 13.70 -13.48 -26.79
C ILE A 7 13.87 -14.91 -27.30
N ASP A 8 13.30 -15.88 -26.62
CA ASP A 8 13.33 -17.28 -27.03
C ASP A 8 12.30 -17.58 -28.16
N SER A 9 12.33 -18.81 -28.69
CA SER A 9 11.43 -19.25 -29.75
C SER A 9 9.95 -19.25 -29.37
N LEU A 10 9.62 -19.14 -28.09
CA LEU A 10 8.27 -19.03 -27.55
C LEU A 10 7.88 -17.60 -27.23
N GLY A 11 8.70 -16.60 -27.62
CA GLY A 11 8.43 -15.18 -27.35
C GLY A 11 8.70 -14.74 -25.91
N ARG A 12 9.39 -15.54 -25.09
CA ARG A 12 9.64 -15.23 -23.68
C ARG A 12 10.95 -14.48 -23.49
N ILE A 13 10.94 -13.54 -22.53
CA ILE A 13 12.14 -12.87 -22.03
C ILE A 13 12.33 -13.16 -20.55
N VAL A 14 13.54 -13.50 -20.12
CA VAL A 14 13.87 -13.72 -18.72
C VAL A 14 14.33 -12.41 -18.10
N LEU A 15 13.59 -11.89 -17.13
CA LEU A 15 13.98 -10.74 -16.33
C LEU A 15 15.09 -11.14 -15.33
N PRO A 16 16.33 -10.60 -15.46
CA PRO A 16 17.43 -10.91 -14.55
C PRO A 16 17.07 -10.57 -13.09
N LYS A 17 17.67 -11.32 -12.15
CA LYS A 17 17.45 -11.09 -10.71
C LYS A 17 17.79 -9.65 -10.27
N SER A 18 18.83 -9.03 -10.88
CA SER A 18 19.19 -7.63 -10.64
C SER A 18 18.09 -6.66 -11.04
N VAL A 19 17.47 -6.86 -12.22
CA VAL A 19 16.34 -6.03 -12.71
C VAL A 19 15.11 -6.23 -11.82
N ARG A 20 14.76 -7.49 -11.53
CA ARG A 20 13.62 -7.79 -10.64
C ARG A 20 13.81 -7.16 -9.26
N LYS A 21 15.03 -7.19 -8.72
CA LYS A 21 15.36 -6.57 -7.43
C LYS A 21 15.24 -5.04 -7.48
N SER A 22 15.72 -4.39 -8.55
CA SER A 22 15.64 -2.92 -8.70
C SER A 22 14.21 -2.42 -8.87
N LEU A 23 13.32 -3.24 -9.47
CA LEU A 23 11.89 -2.95 -9.64
C LEU A 23 11.02 -3.54 -8.52
N ASN A 24 11.62 -4.15 -7.50
CA ASN A 24 10.94 -4.84 -6.41
C ASN A 24 9.90 -5.89 -6.89
N ILE A 25 10.21 -6.57 -8.00
CA ILE A 25 9.39 -7.64 -8.57
C ILE A 25 9.78 -8.97 -7.91
N LYS A 26 8.83 -9.63 -7.27
CA LYS A 26 8.96 -10.96 -6.66
C LYS A 26 8.49 -12.05 -7.64
N ASN A 27 8.67 -13.32 -7.25
CA ASN A 27 8.08 -14.42 -8.00
C ASN A 27 6.55 -14.36 -7.86
N SER A 28 5.85 -14.61 -8.96
CA SER A 28 4.38 -14.54 -9.06
C SER A 28 3.78 -13.12 -8.97
N ASP A 29 4.59 -12.06 -8.89
CA ASP A 29 4.06 -10.71 -9.06
C ASP A 29 3.60 -10.51 -10.51
N GLU A 30 2.48 -9.83 -10.67
CA GLU A 30 2.00 -9.38 -11.98
C GLU A 30 2.84 -8.19 -12.46
N VAL A 31 3.11 -8.17 -13.75
CA VAL A 31 3.80 -7.08 -14.41
C VAL A 31 2.95 -6.55 -15.57
N GLU A 32 2.94 -5.25 -15.70
CA GLU A 32 2.36 -4.55 -16.82
C GLU A 32 3.39 -4.38 -17.94
N ILE A 33 2.97 -4.63 -19.17
CA ILE A 33 3.80 -4.45 -20.36
C ILE A 33 3.14 -3.40 -21.23
N GLU A 34 3.79 -2.26 -21.35
CA GLU A 34 3.35 -1.17 -22.23
C GLU A 34 4.25 -1.09 -23.47
N CYS A 35 3.66 -0.87 -24.63
CA CYS A 35 4.37 -0.60 -25.86
C CYS A 35 4.31 0.90 -26.18
N SER A 36 5.47 1.56 -26.22
CA SER A 36 5.58 2.98 -26.57
C SER A 36 6.57 3.14 -27.70
N LYS A 37 6.06 3.45 -28.91
CA LYS A 37 6.84 3.60 -30.16
C LYS A 37 7.77 2.41 -30.40
N ASP A 38 9.04 2.55 -30.03
CA ASP A 38 10.15 1.59 -30.24
C ASP A 38 10.61 0.93 -28.94
N LYS A 39 9.85 1.06 -27.86
CA LYS A 39 10.22 0.54 -26.50
C LYS A 39 9.12 -0.33 -25.93
N ILE A 40 9.56 -1.35 -25.20
CA ILE A 40 8.73 -2.10 -24.28
C ILE A 40 9.09 -1.63 -22.88
N ILE A 41 8.09 -1.14 -22.13
CA ILE A 41 8.22 -0.74 -20.73
C ILE A 41 7.61 -1.84 -19.90
N ILE A 42 8.35 -2.36 -18.94
CA ILE A 42 7.88 -3.36 -17.99
C ILE A 42 7.90 -2.71 -16.60
N SER A 43 6.73 -2.60 -15.98
CA SER A 43 6.56 -2.11 -14.63
C SER A 43 5.90 -3.18 -13.74
N LYS A 44 6.07 -3.07 -12.43
CA LYS A 44 5.27 -3.87 -11.52
C LYS A 44 3.82 -3.40 -11.64
N TYR A 45 2.89 -4.34 -11.89
CA TYR A 45 1.48 -4.00 -11.91
C TYR A 45 1.03 -3.58 -10.49
N ASN A 46 0.50 -2.39 -10.37
CA ASN A 46 -0.03 -1.86 -9.12
C ASN A 46 -1.45 -1.33 -9.33
N VAL A 47 -2.39 -2.19 -9.07
CA VAL A 47 -3.81 -1.88 -9.23
C VAL A 47 -4.25 -0.72 -8.31
N VAL A 48 -3.56 -0.53 -7.18
CA VAL A 48 -3.82 0.57 -6.24
C VAL A 48 -3.47 1.91 -6.88
N GLU A 49 -2.31 2.02 -7.55
CA GLU A 49 -1.90 3.24 -8.27
C GLU A 49 -2.86 3.61 -9.40
N LYS A 50 -3.38 2.64 -10.13
CA LYS A 50 -4.32 2.88 -11.24
C LYS A 50 -5.68 3.45 -10.80
N ASN A 51 -6.02 3.29 -9.54
CA ASN A 51 -7.27 3.79 -8.96
C ASN A 51 -7.06 5.02 -8.06
N GLU A 52 -6.01 5.82 -8.31
CA GLU A 52 -5.59 6.93 -7.43
C GLU A 52 -6.74 7.88 -7.06
N MET A 53 -7.50 8.35 -8.04
CA MET A 53 -8.62 9.29 -7.81
C MET A 53 -9.73 8.67 -6.92
N PHE A 54 -10.02 7.38 -7.12
CA PHE A 54 -11.00 6.66 -6.29
C PHE A 54 -10.48 6.51 -4.85
N LEU A 55 -9.21 6.15 -4.69
CA LEU A 55 -8.59 6.00 -3.38
C LEU A 55 -8.48 7.34 -2.65
N GLU A 56 -8.21 8.43 -3.37
CA GLU A 56 -8.22 9.78 -2.81
C GLU A 56 -9.60 10.14 -2.26
N ASN A 57 -10.67 9.86 -3.00
CA ASN A 57 -12.04 10.08 -2.53
C ASN A 57 -12.35 9.26 -1.27
N ILE A 58 -11.97 8.00 -1.20
CA ILE A 58 -12.13 7.18 0.02
C ILE A 58 -11.40 7.80 1.19
N VAL A 59 -10.14 8.21 0.99
CA VAL A 59 -9.32 8.83 2.04
C VAL A 59 -9.99 10.10 2.57
N GLN A 60 -10.50 10.97 1.71
CA GLN A 60 -11.16 12.22 2.10
C GLN A 60 -12.49 11.95 2.82
N VAL A 61 -13.32 11.05 2.29
CA VAL A 61 -14.57 10.68 2.94
C VAL A 61 -14.33 10.12 4.33
N LEU A 62 -13.42 9.17 4.48
CA LEU A 62 -13.08 8.59 5.79
C LEU A 62 -12.57 9.66 6.76
N HIS A 63 -11.69 10.55 6.29
CA HIS A 63 -11.11 11.59 7.13
C HIS A 63 -12.18 12.50 7.76
N ASN A 64 -13.26 12.78 7.04
CA ASN A 64 -14.36 13.58 7.56
C ASN A 64 -15.10 12.95 8.76
N TYR A 65 -14.97 11.64 8.94
CA TYR A 65 -15.55 10.92 10.07
C TYR A 65 -14.56 10.67 11.22
N LEU A 66 -13.28 11.01 11.01
CA LEU A 66 -12.25 10.80 12.03
C LEU A 66 -12.23 11.98 13.02
N PRO A 67 -11.94 11.71 14.30
CA PRO A 67 -11.52 12.74 15.25
C PRO A 67 -10.28 13.49 14.77
N ASN A 68 -10.15 14.73 15.22
CA ASN A 68 -8.95 15.54 14.93
C ASN A 68 -7.66 14.77 15.30
N GLU A 69 -6.59 15.03 14.53
CA GLU A 69 -5.27 14.40 14.68
C GLU A 69 -5.18 12.91 14.33
N LEU A 70 -6.25 12.34 13.75
CA LEU A 70 -6.23 11.03 13.11
C LEU A 70 -6.24 11.21 11.60
N TYR A 71 -5.43 10.43 10.91
CA TYR A 71 -5.25 10.52 9.47
C TYR A 71 -5.41 9.15 8.82
N VAL A 72 -6.06 9.14 7.66
CA VAL A 72 -6.18 7.97 6.81
C VAL A 72 -4.94 7.88 5.93
N VAL A 73 -4.38 6.69 5.78
CA VAL A 73 -3.32 6.40 4.82
C VAL A 73 -3.65 5.11 4.05
N ILE A 74 -3.42 5.13 2.75
CA ILE A 74 -3.44 3.93 1.90
C ILE A 74 -2.02 3.71 1.42
N THR A 75 -1.52 2.49 1.56
CA THR A 75 -0.14 2.13 1.24
C THR A 75 -0.11 1.02 0.19
N ASP A 76 0.97 0.95 -0.55
CA ASP A 76 1.41 -0.30 -1.16
C ASP A 76 2.23 -1.13 -0.16
N THR A 77 3.08 -2.01 -0.66
CA THR A 77 3.98 -2.84 0.17
C THR A 77 5.31 -2.15 0.50
N ASN A 78 5.46 -0.84 0.27
CA ASN A 78 6.69 -0.08 0.50
C ASN A 78 6.47 1.34 1.01
N ILE A 79 5.50 2.05 0.40
CA ILE A 79 5.28 3.48 0.61
C ILE A 79 3.82 3.80 0.83
N VAL A 80 3.56 5.01 1.31
CA VAL A 80 2.22 5.59 1.33
C VAL A 80 1.87 6.09 -0.07
N LEU A 81 0.76 5.61 -0.64
CA LEU A 81 0.24 6.03 -1.94
C LEU A 81 -0.70 7.23 -1.82
N ASN A 82 -1.64 7.15 -0.88
CA ASN A 82 -2.63 8.17 -0.62
C ASN A 82 -2.76 8.43 0.88
N ALA A 83 -3.02 9.67 1.25
CA ALA A 83 -3.21 10.07 2.63
C ALA A 83 -4.08 11.33 2.76
N SER A 84 -4.83 11.44 3.87
CA SER A 84 -5.58 12.65 4.20
C SER A 84 -4.70 13.83 4.61
N ASN A 85 -3.46 13.56 5.01
CA ASN A 85 -2.41 14.57 5.12
C ASN A 85 -1.37 14.33 4.03
N LEU A 86 -1.19 15.31 3.14
CA LEU A 86 -0.32 15.21 1.98
C LEU A 86 1.15 14.99 2.33
N ASP A 87 1.60 15.43 3.51
CA ASP A 87 2.97 15.20 3.99
C ASP A 87 3.32 13.71 4.15
N PHE A 88 2.32 12.84 4.19
CA PHE A 88 2.55 11.40 4.31
C PHE A 88 2.73 10.71 2.97
N LYS A 89 2.28 11.30 1.85
CA LYS A 89 2.39 10.70 0.52
C LYS A 89 3.87 10.48 0.16
N GLY A 90 4.19 9.26 -0.25
CA GLY A 90 5.55 8.85 -0.60
C GLY A 90 6.43 8.44 0.59
N LEU A 91 5.98 8.55 1.84
CA LEU A 91 6.74 8.09 3.00
C LEU A 91 6.95 6.58 2.93
N LYS A 92 8.18 6.14 3.21
CA LYS A 92 8.52 4.72 3.32
C LYS A 92 7.97 4.11 4.60
N LEU A 93 7.48 2.90 4.48
CA LEU A 93 6.98 2.12 5.61
C LEU A 93 8.14 1.58 6.44
N SER A 94 7.99 1.63 7.77
CA SER A 94 8.97 1.08 8.69
C SER A 94 9.06 -0.45 8.57
N SER A 95 10.23 -1.02 8.90
CA SER A 95 10.44 -2.48 8.85
C SER A 95 9.42 -3.25 9.69
N ARG A 96 8.98 -2.68 10.83
CA ARG A 96 7.95 -3.29 11.67
C ARG A 96 6.59 -3.32 10.98
N TYR A 97 6.24 -2.26 10.25
CA TYR A 97 4.99 -2.22 9.51
C TYR A 97 5.03 -3.16 8.30
N LEU A 98 6.14 -3.20 7.57
CA LEU A 98 6.34 -4.16 6.48
C LEU A 98 6.22 -5.61 6.95
N MET A 99 6.77 -5.94 8.12
CA MET A 99 6.64 -7.27 8.70
C MET A 99 5.18 -7.61 9.02
N LEU A 100 4.41 -6.66 9.56
CA LEU A 100 2.98 -6.83 9.84
C LEU A 100 2.20 -7.10 8.55
N LEU A 101 2.42 -6.31 7.50
CA LEU A 101 1.76 -6.45 6.21
C LEU A 101 2.13 -7.79 5.52
N ASN A 102 3.42 -8.15 5.50
CA ASN A 102 3.87 -9.43 4.93
C ASN A 102 3.26 -10.65 5.64
N ASN A 103 2.96 -10.52 6.93
CA ASN A 103 2.21 -11.54 7.70
C ASN A 103 0.69 -11.45 7.49
N ARG A 104 0.21 -10.51 6.65
CA ARG A 104 -1.21 -10.32 6.33
C ARG A 104 -2.09 -10.11 7.56
N LYS A 105 -1.55 -9.48 8.60
CA LYS A 105 -2.25 -9.28 9.87
C LYS A 105 -2.91 -7.91 9.93
N THR A 106 -4.14 -7.90 10.38
CA THR A 106 -4.80 -6.68 10.87
C THR A 106 -4.09 -6.20 12.13
N PHE A 107 -3.94 -4.89 12.25
CA PHE A 107 -3.44 -4.25 13.46
C PHE A 107 -4.55 -3.41 14.10
N LYS A 108 -4.68 -3.51 15.42
CA LYS A 108 -5.56 -2.68 16.24
C LYS A 108 -4.79 -2.24 17.49
N GLU A 109 -4.76 -0.95 17.78
CA GLU A 109 -4.11 -0.41 18.99
C GLU A 109 -4.75 -0.95 20.28
N SER A 110 -6.04 -1.28 20.26
CA SER A 110 -6.74 -1.91 21.37
C SER A 110 -6.22 -3.31 21.74
N ILE A 111 -5.50 -3.97 20.81
CA ILE A 111 -5.01 -5.34 20.99
C ILE A 111 -3.48 -5.37 21.17
N ALA A 112 -2.75 -4.46 20.54
CA ALA A 112 -1.29 -4.46 20.55
C ALA A 112 -0.72 -3.05 20.66
N PRO A 113 0.47 -2.86 21.28
CA PRO A 113 1.10 -1.55 21.41
C PRO A 113 1.35 -0.92 20.05
N SER A 114 0.88 0.32 19.89
CA SER A 114 1.11 1.10 18.68
C SER A 114 2.60 1.40 18.46
N PHE A 115 2.98 1.61 17.21
CA PHE A 115 4.34 1.89 16.80
C PHE A 115 4.34 2.86 15.63
N ASN A 116 5.50 3.47 15.34
CA ASN A 116 5.65 4.35 14.19
C ASN A 116 5.64 3.54 12.89
N PRO A 117 4.67 3.79 12.00
CA PRO A 117 4.57 3.05 10.74
C PRO A 117 5.54 3.55 9.64
N PHE A 118 6.22 4.68 9.83
CA PHE A 118 7.08 5.33 8.84
C PHE A 118 8.56 5.28 9.23
N GLU A 119 9.47 5.21 8.25
CA GLU A 119 10.91 5.18 8.53
C GLU A 119 11.46 6.50 9.06
N ASN A 120 11.16 7.62 8.40
CA ASN A 120 11.80 8.93 8.65
C ASN A 120 10.81 10.01 9.07
N TYR A 121 9.63 9.66 9.51
CA TYR A 121 8.63 10.58 10.01
C TYR A 121 8.32 10.28 11.48
N LYS A 122 8.59 11.25 12.37
CA LYS A 122 8.47 11.03 13.83
C LYS A 122 7.07 11.39 14.36
N ASN A 123 6.77 10.88 15.55
CA ASN A 123 5.57 11.22 16.33
C ASN A 123 4.24 10.81 15.68
N MET A 124 4.27 9.84 14.75
CA MET A 124 3.07 9.20 14.23
C MET A 124 3.03 7.73 14.64
N TYR A 125 1.86 7.26 15.03
CA TYR A 125 1.62 5.92 15.56
C TYR A 125 0.49 5.25 14.81
N LEU A 126 0.69 3.98 14.49
CA LEU A 126 -0.34 3.14 13.87
C LEU A 126 -1.44 2.87 14.88
N LYS A 127 -2.66 3.25 14.56
CA LYS A 127 -3.86 3.05 15.39
C LYS A 127 -4.66 1.84 14.90
N LEU A 128 -4.78 1.71 13.58
CA LEU A 128 -5.54 0.66 12.91
C LEU A 128 -4.90 0.36 11.57
N SER A 129 -4.91 -0.89 11.14
CA SER A 129 -4.49 -1.26 9.78
C SER A 129 -5.19 -2.53 9.32
N PHE A 130 -5.77 -2.48 8.12
CA PHE A 130 -6.33 -3.63 7.42
C PHE A 130 -5.54 -3.87 6.13
N PRO A 131 -4.99 -5.07 5.91
CA PRO A 131 -4.32 -5.40 4.67
C PRO A 131 -5.31 -5.48 3.51
N ILE A 132 -4.90 -5.04 2.33
CA ILE A 132 -5.62 -5.18 1.07
C ILE A 132 -5.04 -6.40 0.37
N ILE A 133 -5.84 -7.47 0.30
CA ILE A 133 -5.45 -8.77 -0.27
C ILE A 133 -6.46 -9.14 -1.33
N ILE A 134 -5.98 -9.40 -2.56
CA ILE A 134 -6.78 -9.81 -3.70
C ILE A 134 -6.14 -11.10 -4.25
N ASP A 135 -6.91 -12.14 -4.48
CA ASP A 135 -6.43 -13.44 -4.97
C ASP A 135 -5.16 -13.94 -4.27
N SER A 136 -5.14 -13.88 -2.95
CA SER A 136 -3.99 -14.23 -2.12
C SER A 136 -2.74 -13.35 -2.32
N THR A 137 -2.81 -12.26 -3.09
CA THR A 137 -1.71 -11.30 -3.26
C THR A 137 -1.93 -10.09 -2.35
N LEU A 138 -0.88 -9.70 -1.63
CA LEU A 138 -0.89 -8.49 -0.82
C LEU A 138 -0.56 -7.28 -1.69
N TYR A 139 -1.49 -6.34 -1.79
CA TYR A 139 -1.30 -5.08 -2.54
C TYR A 139 -0.91 -3.90 -1.65
N GLY A 140 -1.23 -3.96 -0.37
CA GLY A 140 -0.93 -2.91 0.58
C GLY A 140 -1.88 -2.91 1.77
N SER A 141 -2.24 -1.73 2.25
CA SER A 141 -3.18 -1.58 3.37
C SER A 141 -3.93 -0.26 3.34
N ILE A 142 -5.08 -0.23 4.00
CA ILE A 142 -5.70 0.99 4.51
C ILE A 142 -5.47 1.07 6.02
N ALA A 143 -5.03 2.23 6.50
CA ALA A 143 -4.67 2.39 7.90
C ALA A 143 -5.04 3.77 8.45
N ILE A 144 -5.20 3.83 9.77
CA ILE A 144 -5.32 5.07 10.53
C ILE A 144 -4.04 5.27 11.33
N VAL A 145 -3.51 6.48 11.25
CA VAL A 145 -2.34 6.92 12.00
C VAL A 145 -2.69 8.20 12.79
N GLY A 146 -2.00 8.43 13.88
CA GLY A 146 -2.18 9.62 14.70
C GLY A 146 -1.03 9.82 15.67
N LYS A 147 -1.05 10.94 16.41
CA LYS A 147 -0.13 11.13 17.51
C LYS A 147 -0.40 10.11 18.62
N ARG A 148 0.51 9.94 19.57
CA ARG A 148 0.35 8.97 20.66
C ARG A 148 -0.90 9.26 21.48
N GLU A 149 -1.14 10.52 21.78
CA GLU A 149 -2.26 11.06 22.56
C GLU A 149 -3.55 11.25 21.78
N SER A 150 -3.56 10.99 20.47
CA SER A 150 -4.78 11.09 19.66
C SER A 150 -5.85 10.12 20.16
N ALA A 151 -7.10 10.45 19.85
CA ALA A 151 -8.27 9.66 20.26
C ALA A 151 -8.10 8.16 19.99
N THR A 152 -8.59 7.34 20.91
CA THR A 152 -8.63 5.89 20.73
C THR A 152 -9.66 5.54 19.66
N MET A 153 -9.35 4.51 18.89
CA MET A 153 -10.26 4.01 17.85
C MET A 153 -11.52 3.43 18.48
N ILE A 154 -12.67 3.94 18.07
CA ILE A 154 -13.98 3.37 18.44
C ILE A 154 -14.41 2.34 17.39
N LYS A 155 -15.26 1.41 17.78
CA LYS A 155 -15.67 0.28 16.95
C LYS A 155 -16.35 0.71 15.65
N GLU A 156 -17.09 1.79 15.68
CA GLU A 156 -17.78 2.35 14.51
C GLU A 156 -16.78 2.79 13.44
N ILE A 157 -15.69 3.45 13.83
CA ILE A 157 -14.62 3.86 12.92
C ILE A 157 -13.86 2.64 12.38
N GLU A 158 -13.56 1.66 13.25
CA GLU A 158 -12.94 0.41 12.81
C GLU A 158 -13.77 -0.26 11.72
N THR A 159 -15.09 -0.35 11.91
CA THR A 159 -16.02 -0.95 10.96
C THR A 159 -16.07 -0.16 9.65
N LEU A 160 -16.07 1.17 9.71
CA LEU A 160 -16.08 2.02 8.53
C LEU A 160 -14.81 1.84 7.69
N VAL A 161 -13.65 1.76 8.32
CA VAL A 161 -12.36 1.52 7.66
C VAL A 161 -12.32 0.12 7.05
N GLU A 162 -12.89 -0.88 7.74
CA GLU A 162 -12.98 -2.25 7.23
C GLU A 162 -13.86 -2.34 5.98
N TYR A 163 -15.03 -1.72 5.99
CA TYR A 163 -15.90 -1.64 4.80
C TYR A 163 -15.23 -0.88 3.65
N SER A 164 -14.47 0.16 3.95
CA SER A 164 -13.73 0.89 2.93
C SER A 164 -12.64 0.03 2.29
N ARG A 165 -11.94 -0.82 3.08
CA ARG A 165 -11.03 -1.84 2.55
C ARG A 165 -11.77 -2.80 1.61
N ASP A 166 -12.93 -3.31 2.00
CA ASP A 166 -13.70 -4.26 1.20
C ASP A 166 -14.19 -3.62 -0.11
N LEU A 167 -14.58 -2.33 -0.05
CA LEU A 167 -14.93 -1.56 -1.23
C LEU A 167 -13.74 -1.38 -2.18
N ILE A 168 -12.56 -1.06 -1.64
CA ILE A 168 -11.32 -1.00 -2.41
C ILE A 168 -11.07 -2.34 -3.12
N ILE A 169 -11.11 -3.45 -2.39
CA ILE A 169 -10.92 -4.79 -2.94
C ILE A 169 -11.92 -5.05 -4.07
N LYS A 170 -13.20 -4.75 -3.87
CA LYS A 170 -14.26 -5.01 -4.85
C LYS A 170 -14.11 -4.20 -6.14
N ILE A 171 -13.54 -3.00 -6.07
CA ILE A 171 -13.34 -2.15 -7.26
C ILE A 171 -12.06 -2.54 -8.00
N MET A 172 -11.10 -3.07 -7.29
CA MET A 172 -9.80 -3.49 -7.83
C MET A 172 -9.83 -4.92 -8.38
N TYR A 173 -10.88 -5.70 -8.07
CA TYR A 173 -11.11 -7.06 -8.56
C TYR A 173 -11.95 -7.02 -9.83
#